data_b4aa55326b03a9eccd15b40b7661fbe6
#
_entry.id   b4aa55326b03a9eccd15b40b7661fbe6
#
_cell.length_a   1.000
_cell.length_b   1.000
_cell.length_c   1.000
_cell.angle_alpha   90.00
_cell.angle_beta   90.00
_cell.angle_gamma   90.00
#
_symmetry.space_group_name_H-M   'P 1'
#
loop_
_entity.id
_entity.type
_entity.pdbx_description
1 polymer ?
#
loop_
_entity_poly.entity_id
_entity_poly.type
_entity_poly.pdbx_seq_one_letter_code
_entity_poly.pdbx_strand_id
1 'polypeptide(L)'
;LFFTKDEDLYDKTIEDFFDEEVFSSDFWLYWRTMFAFENWHSALEMKLYIQRFIHHIGGLPDFSALKFTKYNQYESLILPMQKYLEDAGVEFRFNTRVDNVIFEFRDGKKIAKTIECTVKGETKSIDLTENDLVFVTNGSCTEGTIYGDHTHAPVGNAEVRTSGCWSLWKNIAAQDSSFGHPEKFCGDISKSNWESATVTTSDEKIISYIKKICKRDPRTGRVEIGRAHV
;
A
#
# COMPACT_ATOMS: atom_id res chain seq x y z
N LEU A 1 -22.08 -6.15 4.44
CA LEU A 1 -20.75 -5.61 4.75
C LEU A 1 -20.81 -4.16 5.19
N PHE A 2 -21.38 -3.24 4.38
CA PHE A 2 -21.37 -1.78 4.63
C PHE A 2 -21.92 -1.36 6.00
N PHE A 3 -22.99 -2.01 6.47
CA PHE A 3 -23.66 -1.71 7.74
C PHE A 3 -23.25 -2.62 8.91
N THR A 4 -22.39 -3.60 8.68
CA THR A 4 -21.85 -4.48 9.73
C THR A 4 -20.95 -3.66 10.66
N LYS A 5 -20.97 -3.90 11.96
CA LYS A 5 -20.06 -3.24 12.89
C LYS A 5 -18.62 -3.66 12.65
N ASP A 6 -17.67 -2.77 12.95
CA ASP A 6 -16.25 -3.04 12.73
C ASP A 6 -15.75 -4.22 13.56
N GLU A 7 -16.23 -4.32 14.81
CA GLU A 7 -15.85 -5.41 15.71
C GLU A 7 -16.24 -6.79 15.18
N ASP A 8 -17.35 -6.89 14.43
CA ASP A 8 -17.85 -8.12 13.83
C ASP A 8 -17.04 -8.54 12.58
N LEU A 9 -16.11 -7.68 12.12
CA LEU A 9 -15.31 -7.87 10.90
C LEU A 9 -13.83 -8.18 11.16
N TYR A 10 -13.35 -8.09 12.40
CA TYR A 10 -11.91 -8.21 12.70
C TYR A 10 -11.26 -9.51 12.22
N ASP A 11 -12.00 -10.62 12.27
CA ASP A 11 -11.51 -11.94 11.87
C ASP A 11 -12.19 -12.46 10.59
N LYS A 12 -12.82 -11.57 9.82
CA LYS A 12 -13.53 -11.93 8.59
C LYS A 12 -12.75 -11.56 7.36
N THR A 13 -12.86 -12.43 6.35
CA THR A 13 -12.35 -12.19 5.00
C THR A 13 -13.47 -11.68 4.09
N ILE A 14 -13.12 -11.18 2.93
CA ILE A 14 -14.08 -10.71 1.91
C ILE A 14 -14.95 -11.87 1.45
N GLU A 15 -14.39 -13.08 1.29
CA GLU A 15 -15.11 -14.29 0.89
C GLU A 15 -16.10 -14.81 1.92
N ASP A 16 -16.04 -14.35 3.17
CA ASP A 16 -17.08 -14.65 4.18
C ASP A 16 -18.39 -13.87 3.92
N PHE A 17 -18.37 -12.86 3.05
CA PHE A 17 -19.50 -11.96 2.81
C PHE A 17 -20.07 -12.02 1.39
N PHE A 18 -19.29 -12.51 0.43
CA PHE A 18 -19.68 -12.53 -0.96
C PHE A 18 -19.51 -13.92 -1.55
N ASP A 19 -20.36 -14.23 -2.49
CA ASP A 19 -20.35 -15.49 -3.23
C ASP A 19 -19.63 -15.40 -4.57
N GLU A 20 -19.54 -16.52 -5.26
CA GLU A 20 -18.84 -16.64 -6.56
C GLU A 20 -19.42 -15.73 -7.64
N GLU A 21 -20.72 -15.38 -7.57
CA GLU A 21 -21.33 -14.47 -8.52
C GLU A 21 -20.69 -13.08 -8.44
N VAL A 22 -20.42 -12.59 -7.23
CA VAL A 22 -19.73 -11.32 -7.03
C VAL A 22 -18.28 -11.40 -7.54
N PHE A 23 -17.57 -12.48 -7.21
CA PHE A 23 -16.16 -12.64 -7.59
C PHE A 23 -15.95 -12.82 -9.11
N SER A 24 -16.95 -13.29 -9.82
CA SER A 24 -16.94 -13.38 -11.29
C SER A 24 -17.45 -12.11 -12.00
N SER A 25 -17.86 -11.09 -11.26
CA SER A 25 -18.42 -9.86 -11.81
C SER A 25 -17.36 -8.86 -12.30
N ASP A 26 -17.75 -7.99 -13.24
CA ASP A 26 -16.93 -6.85 -13.66
C ASP A 26 -16.65 -5.88 -12.52
N PHE A 27 -17.58 -5.75 -11.57
CA PHE A 27 -17.35 -4.94 -10.37
C PHE A 27 -16.14 -5.44 -9.59
N TRP A 28 -16.08 -6.74 -9.31
CA TRP A 28 -14.95 -7.33 -8.59
C TRP A 28 -13.65 -7.21 -9.36
N LEU A 29 -13.68 -7.43 -10.67
CA LEU A 29 -12.51 -7.25 -11.52
C LEU A 29 -11.92 -5.84 -11.38
N TYR A 30 -12.73 -4.81 -11.51
CA TYR A 30 -12.28 -3.42 -11.35
C TYR A 30 -11.85 -3.11 -9.92
N TRP A 31 -12.60 -3.57 -8.94
CA TRP A 31 -12.32 -3.31 -7.55
C TRP A 31 -11.00 -3.92 -7.10
N ARG A 32 -10.80 -5.20 -7.37
CA ARG A 32 -9.56 -5.90 -7.01
C ARG A 32 -8.33 -5.36 -7.73
N THR A 33 -8.45 -5.01 -9.01
CA THR A 33 -7.33 -4.47 -9.80
C THR A 33 -6.97 -3.04 -9.40
N MET A 34 -7.95 -2.23 -9.06
CA MET A 34 -7.73 -0.84 -8.66
C MET A 34 -7.10 -0.73 -7.28
N PHE A 35 -7.57 -1.53 -6.33
CA PHE A 35 -7.19 -1.42 -4.92
C PHE A 35 -6.32 -2.58 -4.43
N ALA A 36 -5.92 -3.49 -5.31
CA ALA A 36 -5.11 -4.65 -4.98
C ALA A 36 -5.74 -5.58 -3.94
N PHE A 37 -7.06 -5.78 -4.02
CA PHE A 37 -7.77 -6.73 -3.16
C PHE A 37 -7.72 -8.16 -3.69
N GLU A 38 -7.75 -9.12 -2.77
CA GLU A 38 -8.00 -10.53 -3.00
C GLU A 38 -9.11 -11.06 -2.08
N ASN A 39 -9.72 -12.19 -2.44
CA ASN A 39 -10.88 -12.73 -1.73
C ASN A 39 -10.61 -12.98 -0.24
N TRP A 40 -9.39 -13.38 0.09
CA TRP A 40 -8.92 -13.65 1.47
C TRP A 40 -8.46 -12.41 2.25
N HIS A 41 -8.54 -11.22 1.66
CA HIS A 41 -8.20 -9.99 2.38
C HIS A 41 -9.29 -9.62 3.39
N SER A 42 -8.94 -8.71 4.30
CA SER A 42 -9.82 -8.27 5.38
C SER A 42 -11.13 -7.67 4.88
N ALA A 43 -12.24 -8.20 5.37
CA ALA A 43 -13.58 -7.63 5.12
C ALA A 43 -13.72 -6.22 5.70
N LEU A 44 -13.07 -5.94 6.84
CA LEU A 44 -13.06 -4.60 7.43
C LEU A 44 -12.36 -3.60 6.51
N GLU A 45 -11.21 -3.96 5.99
CA GLU A 45 -10.48 -3.09 5.07
C GLU A 45 -11.31 -2.79 3.82
N MET A 46 -11.92 -3.80 3.20
CA MET A 46 -12.83 -3.60 2.08
C MET A 46 -14.00 -2.67 2.43
N LYS A 47 -14.61 -2.84 3.60
CA LYS A 47 -15.68 -1.95 4.07
C LYS A 47 -15.22 -0.50 4.13
N LEU A 48 -14.06 -0.23 4.71
CA LEU A 48 -13.50 1.11 4.82
C LEU A 48 -13.22 1.74 3.44
N TYR A 49 -12.72 0.94 2.50
CA TYR A 49 -12.54 1.36 1.12
C TYR A 49 -13.88 1.65 0.42
N ILE A 50 -14.89 0.80 0.60
CA ILE A 50 -16.22 1.04 0.05
C ILE A 50 -16.78 2.35 0.61
N GLN A 51 -16.72 2.57 1.91
CA GLN A 51 -17.18 3.80 2.55
C GLN A 51 -16.46 5.04 2.00
N ARG A 52 -15.18 4.91 1.71
CA ARG A 52 -14.36 6.00 1.15
C ARG A 52 -14.70 6.32 -0.30
N PHE A 53 -15.01 5.30 -1.11
CA PHE A 53 -15.10 5.43 -2.57
C PHE A 53 -16.49 5.21 -3.17
N ILE A 54 -17.50 4.91 -2.35
CA ILE A 54 -18.84 4.56 -2.85
C ILE A 54 -19.46 5.62 -3.78
N HIS A 55 -19.23 6.90 -3.50
CA HIS A 55 -19.73 7.99 -4.34
C HIS A 55 -18.98 8.15 -5.66
N HIS A 56 -17.89 7.43 -5.87
CA HIS A 56 -17.12 7.40 -7.11
C HIS A 56 -17.33 6.12 -7.92
N ILE A 57 -18.15 5.17 -7.44
CA ILE A 57 -18.34 3.86 -8.09
C ILE A 57 -18.81 4.00 -9.54
N GLY A 58 -19.69 4.96 -9.83
CA GLY A 58 -20.16 5.19 -11.20
C GLY A 58 -19.06 5.57 -12.20
N GLY A 59 -17.95 6.10 -11.75
CA GLY A 59 -16.79 6.46 -12.57
C GLY A 59 -15.67 5.41 -12.61
N LEU A 60 -15.85 4.25 -11.97
CA LEU A 60 -14.86 3.16 -12.00
C LEU A 60 -14.64 2.59 -13.41
N PRO A 61 -15.68 2.31 -14.21
CA PRO A 61 -15.49 1.63 -15.49
C PRO A 61 -14.66 2.40 -16.52
N ASP A 62 -14.60 3.72 -16.44
CA ASP A 62 -13.86 4.58 -17.37
C ASP A 62 -12.82 5.47 -16.67
N PHE A 63 -12.65 5.29 -15.37
CA PHE A 63 -11.77 6.08 -14.51
C PHE A 63 -12.06 7.59 -14.50
N SER A 64 -13.27 8.01 -14.89
CA SER A 64 -13.65 9.43 -14.92
C SER A 64 -13.64 10.10 -13.55
N ALA A 65 -13.82 9.31 -12.50
CA ALA A 65 -13.71 9.78 -11.10
C ALA A 65 -12.28 10.07 -10.65
N LEU A 66 -11.28 9.50 -11.33
CA LEU A 66 -9.88 9.68 -10.97
C LEU A 66 -9.32 10.96 -11.60
N LYS A 67 -8.66 11.76 -10.79
CA LYS A 67 -7.99 12.97 -11.23
C LYS A 67 -6.48 12.77 -11.17
N PHE A 68 -5.79 13.45 -12.07
CA PHE A 68 -4.34 13.39 -12.20
C PHE A 68 -3.78 14.80 -12.13
N THR A 69 -2.61 14.92 -11.52
CA THR A 69 -1.86 16.17 -11.56
C THR A 69 -1.31 16.40 -12.97
N LYS A 70 -1.29 17.65 -13.40
CA LYS A 70 -0.72 18.04 -14.70
C LYS A 70 0.79 17.78 -14.77
N TYR A 71 1.46 17.93 -13.64
CA TYR A 71 2.89 17.78 -13.51
C TYR A 71 3.24 16.62 -12.58
N ASN A 72 4.48 16.20 -12.60
CA ASN A 72 5.01 15.20 -11.67
C ASN A 72 4.77 15.66 -10.22
N GLN A 73 4.23 14.77 -9.39
CA GLN A 73 3.86 15.08 -8.01
C GLN A 73 5.08 15.35 -7.12
N TYR A 74 6.20 14.70 -7.39
CA TYR A 74 7.41 14.91 -6.61
C TYR A 74 7.90 16.36 -6.72
N GLU A 75 8.04 16.84 -7.94
CA GLU A 75 8.56 18.18 -8.21
C GLU A 75 7.53 19.29 -7.93
N SER A 76 6.25 19.02 -8.19
CA SER A 76 5.20 20.04 -8.07
C SER A 76 4.55 20.13 -6.69
N LEU A 77 4.60 19.06 -5.88
CA LEU A 77 3.99 19.01 -4.56
C LEU A 77 5.01 18.70 -3.46
N ILE A 78 5.77 17.62 -3.60
CA ILE A 78 6.62 17.12 -2.51
C ILE A 78 7.78 18.07 -2.23
N LEU A 79 8.55 18.44 -3.26
CA LEU A 79 9.69 19.35 -3.06
C LEU A 79 9.31 20.73 -2.51
N PRO A 80 8.25 21.42 -3.00
CA PRO A 80 7.80 22.67 -2.41
C PRO A 80 7.34 22.54 -0.97
N MET A 81 6.64 21.44 -0.62
CA MET A 81 6.23 21.16 0.75
C MET A 81 7.42 20.90 1.66
N GLN A 82 8.38 20.08 1.20
CA GLN A 82 9.61 19.82 1.93
C GLN A 82 10.36 21.13 2.23
N LYS A 83 10.56 21.95 1.21
CA LYS A 83 11.25 23.24 1.38
C LYS A 83 10.53 24.15 2.39
N TYR A 84 9.21 24.25 2.30
CA TYR A 84 8.40 25.01 3.25
C TYR A 84 8.60 24.54 4.70
N LEU A 85 8.64 23.23 4.91
CA LEU A 85 8.85 22.63 6.23
C LEU A 85 10.29 22.84 6.73
N GLU A 86 11.29 22.73 5.86
CA GLU A 86 12.69 23.04 6.18
C GLU A 86 12.85 24.50 6.60
N ASP A 87 12.25 25.43 5.87
CA ASP A 87 12.23 26.85 6.18
C ASP A 87 11.52 27.14 7.53
N ALA A 88 10.60 26.27 7.95
CA ALA A 88 9.93 26.29 9.25
C ALA A 88 10.70 25.56 10.38
N GLY A 89 11.88 25.03 10.10
CA GLY A 89 12.74 24.38 11.08
C GLY A 89 12.56 22.87 11.24
N VAL A 90 11.83 22.22 10.31
CA VAL A 90 11.72 20.76 10.29
C VAL A 90 13.00 20.16 9.73
N GLU A 91 13.58 19.21 10.46
CA GLU A 91 14.77 18.47 10.02
C GLU A 91 14.38 17.16 9.33
N PHE A 92 14.79 17.00 8.07
CA PHE A 92 14.65 15.75 7.31
C PHE A 92 15.95 14.96 7.36
N ARG A 93 15.92 13.76 7.93
CA ARG A 93 17.08 12.86 8.02
C ARG A 93 16.97 11.74 7.00
N PHE A 94 17.35 12.03 5.76
CA PHE A 94 17.41 11.03 4.68
C PHE A 94 18.56 10.02 4.92
N ASN A 95 18.48 8.88 4.22
CA ASN A 95 19.44 7.78 4.35
C ASN A 95 19.62 7.29 5.80
N THR A 96 18.54 7.40 6.57
CA THR A 96 18.46 6.96 7.95
C THR A 96 17.37 5.90 8.03
N ARG A 97 17.77 4.64 8.24
CA ARG A 97 16.80 3.56 8.43
C ARG A 97 16.47 3.47 9.91
N VAL A 98 15.20 3.64 10.25
CA VAL A 98 14.72 3.37 11.61
C VAL A 98 14.53 1.86 11.75
N ASP A 99 15.26 1.25 12.65
CA ASP A 99 15.27 -0.20 12.86
C ASP A 99 14.29 -0.60 13.95
N ASN A 100 14.12 0.24 14.99
CA ASN A 100 13.21 -0.04 16.09
C ASN A 100 12.77 1.26 16.78
N VAL A 101 11.65 1.18 17.49
CA VAL A 101 11.25 2.15 18.52
C VAL A 101 11.04 1.34 19.79
N ILE A 102 11.83 1.62 20.82
CA ILE A 102 11.75 0.94 22.11
C ILE A 102 10.69 1.60 22.97
N PHE A 103 9.82 0.80 23.57
CA PHE A 103 8.72 1.25 24.40
C PHE A 103 8.87 0.79 25.86
N GLU A 104 8.45 1.66 26.75
CA GLU A 104 8.12 1.33 28.13
C GLU A 104 6.59 1.21 28.26
N PHE A 105 6.13 0.17 28.93
CA PHE A 105 4.71 -0.05 29.22
C PHE A 105 4.43 0.26 30.68
N ARG A 106 3.66 1.31 30.91
CA ARG A 106 3.35 1.77 32.27
C ARG A 106 1.92 2.30 32.34
N ASP A 107 1.15 1.83 33.30
CA ASP A 107 -0.24 2.25 33.56
C ASP A 107 -1.15 2.17 32.31
N GLY A 108 -0.98 1.11 31.52
CA GLY A 108 -1.74 0.89 30.28
C GLY A 108 -1.34 1.83 29.14
N LYS A 109 -0.28 2.62 29.28
CA LYS A 109 0.27 3.51 28.26
C LYS A 109 1.49 2.90 27.61
N LYS A 110 1.65 3.20 26.32
CA LYS A 110 2.84 2.90 25.50
C LYS A 110 3.67 4.17 25.40
N ILE A 111 4.84 4.18 25.99
CA ILE A 111 5.72 5.36 26.06
C ILE A 111 6.97 5.05 25.24
N ALA A 112 7.15 5.74 24.12
CA ALA A 112 8.36 5.62 23.32
C ALA A 112 9.56 6.18 24.11
N LYS A 113 10.63 5.40 24.20
CA LYS A 113 11.83 5.75 24.99
C LYS A 113 13.04 6.02 24.11
N THR A 114 13.22 5.24 23.05
CA THR A 114 14.40 5.34 22.21
C THR A 114 14.04 4.98 20.78
N ILE A 115 14.56 5.72 19.83
CA ILE A 115 14.53 5.34 18.41
C ILE A 115 15.90 4.79 18.06
N GLU A 116 15.95 3.54 17.60
CA GLU A 116 17.15 2.91 17.08
C GLU A 116 17.17 3.04 15.55
N CYS A 117 18.28 3.50 15.00
CA CYS A 117 18.41 3.69 13.57
C CYS A 117 19.81 3.35 13.06
N THR A 118 19.90 3.00 11.78
CA THR A 118 21.15 2.77 11.07
C THR A 118 21.40 3.92 10.09
N VAL A 119 22.54 4.56 10.22
CA VAL A 119 23.01 5.63 9.35
C VAL A 119 24.37 5.25 8.78
N LYS A 120 24.50 5.10 7.47
CA LYS A 120 25.74 4.68 6.80
C LYS A 120 26.34 3.37 7.34
N GLY A 121 25.49 2.43 7.79
CA GLY A 121 25.91 1.16 8.36
C GLY A 121 26.24 1.18 9.87
N GLU A 122 26.18 2.33 10.52
CA GLU A 122 26.38 2.47 11.97
C GLU A 122 25.04 2.57 12.70
N THR A 123 24.88 1.81 13.76
CA THR A 123 23.70 1.91 14.63
C THR A 123 23.81 3.17 15.51
N LYS A 124 22.73 3.92 15.58
CA LYS A 124 22.56 5.12 16.40
C LYS A 124 21.26 5.05 17.18
N SER A 125 21.26 5.65 18.36
CA SER A 125 20.08 5.76 19.20
C SER A 125 19.74 7.24 19.45
N ILE A 126 18.45 7.52 19.47
CA ILE A 126 17.89 8.82 19.82
C ILE A 126 17.03 8.60 21.06
N ASP A 127 17.46 9.11 22.18
CA ASP A 127 16.71 9.04 23.42
C ASP A 127 15.57 10.06 23.40
N LEU A 128 14.41 9.63 23.89
CA LEU A 128 13.18 10.41 23.92
C LEU A 128 12.81 10.78 25.36
N THR A 129 12.23 11.94 25.50
CA THR A 129 11.66 12.44 26.73
C THR A 129 10.14 12.28 26.77
N GLU A 130 9.51 12.55 27.89
CA GLU A 130 8.05 12.53 28.02
C GLU A 130 7.34 13.64 27.24
N ASN A 131 8.08 14.62 26.72
CA ASN A 131 7.55 15.70 25.88
C ASN A 131 7.63 15.37 24.37
N ASP A 132 8.22 14.24 24.00
CA ASP A 132 8.37 13.84 22.61
C ASP A 132 7.17 13.00 22.16
N LEU A 133 6.72 13.24 20.94
CA LEU A 133 5.70 12.45 20.26
C LEU A 133 6.34 11.71 19.08
N VAL A 134 6.06 10.41 18.97
CA VAL A 134 6.55 9.58 17.87
C VAL A 134 5.37 9.11 17.02
N PHE A 135 5.40 9.43 15.72
CA PHE A 135 4.47 8.94 14.74
C PHE A 135 5.18 7.94 13.83
N VAL A 136 4.67 6.72 13.77
CA VAL A 136 5.21 5.66 12.93
C VAL A 136 4.25 5.43 11.76
N THR A 137 4.73 5.68 10.54
CA THR A 137 3.97 5.48 9.29
C THR A 137 4.72 4.47 8.44
N ASN A 138 4.48 3.21 8.69
CA ASN A 138 5.12 2.11 8.00
C ASN A 138 4.09 1.09 7.48
N GLY A 139 4.54 0.03 6.81
CA GLY A 139 3.67 -1.03 6.29
C GLY A 139 3.08 -0.68 4.92
N SER A 140 3.92 -0.40 3.93
CA SER A 140 3.51 -0.14 2.55
C SER A 140 3.51 -1.42 1.71
N CYS A 141 2.45 -1.64 0.91
CA CYS A 141 2.41 -2.73 -0.08
C CYS A 141 3.45 -2.55 -1.20
N THR A 142 4.01 -1.35 -1.35
CA THR A 142 5.08 -1.07 -2.31
C THR A 142 6.48 -1.27 -1.73
N GLU A 143 6.59 -1.66 -0.48
CA GLU A 143 7.88 -1.92 0.17
C GLU A 143 8.67 -3.00 -0.59
N GLY A 144 9.88 -2.64 -0.95
CA GLY A 144 10.78 -3.52 -1.67
C GLY A 144 10.32 -3.84 -3.11
N THR A 145 9.59 -2.97 -3.78
CA THR A 145 9.27 -3.08 -5.20
C THR A 145 10.53 -3.25 -6.04
N ILE A 146 10.51 -4.23 -6.94
CA ILE A 146 11.57 -4.48 -7.91
C ILE A 146 11.07 -4.04 -9.27
N TYR A 147 11.84 -3.20 -9.94
CA TYR A 147 11.48 -2.69 -11.25
C TYR A 147 12.13 -3.50 -12.36
N GLY A 148 11.36 -3.75 -13.41
CA GLY A 148 11.88 -4.24 -14.69
C GLY A 148 12.01 -3.12 -15.71
N ASP A 149 12.56 -3.46 -16.87
CA ASP A 149 12.64 -2.58 -18.04
C ASP A 149 12.24 -3.34 -19.31
N HIS A 150 12.43 -2.75 -20.49
CA HIS A 150 12.06 -3.37 -21.78
C HIS A 150 12.82 -4.66 -22.11
N THR A 151 13.95 -4.90 -21.47
CA THR A 151 14.86 -6.00 -21.78
C THR A 151 15.08 -6.95 -20.59
N HIS A 152 14.71 -6.51 -19.39
CA HIS A 152 14.91 -7.26 -18.16
C HIS A 152 13.61 -7.33 -17.37
N ALA A 153 13.06 -8.52 -17.21
CA ALA A 153 11.96 -8.74 -16.31
C ALA A 153 12.42 -8.58 -14.84
N PRO A 154 11.59 -8.05 -13.94
CA PRO A 154 11.92 -8.06 -12.54
C PRO A 154 12.02 -9.50 -12.05
N VAL A 155 13.07 -9.80 -11.30
CA VAL A 155 13.22 -11.12 -10.68
C VAL A 155 12.39 -11.14 -9.42
N GLY A 156 11.34 -11.95 -9.41
CA GLY A 156 10.48 -12.14 -8.23
C GLY A 156 11.35 -12.62 -7.05
N ASN A 157 11.15 -12.00 -5.89
CA ASN A 157 11.80 -12.46 -4.67
C ASN A 157 10.83 -13.38 -3.91
N ALA A 158 11.16 -14.66 -3.86
CA ALA A 158 10.37 -15.67 -3.15
C ALA A 158 10.56 -15.62 -1.62
N GLU A 159 11.47 -14.77 -1.13
CA GLU A 159 11.74 -14.68 0.30
C GLU A 159 10.88 -13.59 0.96
N VAL A 160 10.37 -13.91 2.13
CA VAL A 160 9.69 -12.93 2.99
C VAL A 160 10.64 -11.79 3.32
N ARG A 161 10.20 -10.58 3.07
CA ARG A 161 11.02 -9.40 3.26
C ARG A 161 11.25 -9.12 4.73
N THR A 162 12.51 -8.93 5.07
CA THR A 162 12.97 -8.68 6.44
C THR A 162 13.57 -7.29 6.60
N SER A 163 13.43 -6.43 5.58
CA SER A 163 14.00 -5.07 5.58
C SER A 163 12.91 -4.00 5.52
N GLY A 164 13.31 -2.75 5.70
CA GLY A 164 12.46 -1.58 5.56
C GLY A 164 11.37 -1.46 6.61
N CYS A 165 10.22 -0.99 6.21
CA CYS A 165 9.11 -0.72 7.11
C CYS A 165 8.51 -1.99 7.74
N TRP A 166 8.59 -3.14 7.08
CA TRP A 166 8.12 -4.40 7.63
C TRP A 166 8.98 -4.87 8.81
N SER A 167 10.31 -4.74 8.72
CA SER A 167 11.20 -5.09 9.83
C SER A 167 10.98 -4.17 11.03
N LEU A 168 10.77 -2.89 10.82
CA LEU A 168 10.42 -1.95 11.89
C LEU A 168 9.14 -2.38 12.61
N TRP A 169 8.08 -2.70 11.85
CA TRP A 169 6.83 -3.14 12.49
C TRP A 169 6.99 -4.47 13.23
N LYS A 170 7.74 -5.43 12.67
CA LYS A 170 8.04 -6.70 13.36
C LYS A 170 8.78 -6.46 14.67
N ASN A 171 9.78 -5.59 14.69
CA ASN A 171 10.53 -5.26 15.88
C ASN A 171 9.66 -4.56 16.94
N ILE A 172 8.78 -3.66 16.53
CA ILE A 172 7.83 -2.99 17.44
C ILE A 172 6.82 -4.02 17.98
N ALA A 173 6.24 -4.84 17.13
CA ALA A 173 5.23 -5.84 17.50
C ALA A 173 5.78 -6.96 18.40
N ALA A 174 7.10 -7.24 18.32
CA ALA A 174 7.75 -8.21 19.20
C ALA A 174 7.79 -7.75 20.68
N GLN A 175 7.62 -6.46 20.94
CA GLN A 175 7.62 -5.91 22.30
C GLN A 175 6.26 -6.06 23.00
N ASP A 176 5.15 -5.97 22.24
CA ASP A 176 3.80 -6.14 22.77
C ASP A 176 2.81 -6.44 21.63
N SER A 177 1.92 -7.41 21.84
CA SER A 177 0.92 -7.85 20.83
C SER A 177 -0.09 -6.76 20.44
N SER A 178 -0.26 -5.73 21.27
CA SER A 178 -1.15 -4.60 20.95
C SER A 178 -0.62 -3.67 19.87
N PHE A 179 0.60 -3.91 19.34
CA PHE A 179 1.11 -3.28 18.13
C PHE A 179 0.71 -4.00 16.83
N GLY A 180 -0.15 -5.02 16.93
CA GLY A 180 -0.71 -5.75 15.79
C GLY A 180 0.12 -6.96 15.37
N HIS A 181 -0.20 -7.48 14.18
CA HIS A 181 0.28 -8.77 13.69
C HIS A 181 0.89 -8.61 12.29
N PRO A 182 2.13 -8.08 12.16
CA PRO A 182 2.76 -7.84 10.87
C PRO A 182 2.85 -9.09 9.98
N GLU A 183 2.93 -10.29 10.58
CA GLU A 183 2.99 -11.56 9.84
C GLU A 183 1.75 -11.81 8.96
N LYS A 184 0.58 -11.26 9.33
CA LYS A 184 -0.62 -11.33 8.49
C LYS A 184 -0.46 -10.58 7.16
N PHE A 185 0.44 -9.61 7.09
CA PHE A 185 0.66 -8.76 5.91
C PHE A 185 1.89 -9.14 5.11
N CYS A 186 2.95 -9.57 5.76
CA CYS A 186 4.24 -9.84 5.12
C CYS A 186 4.79 -11.25 5.38
N GLY A 187 4.02 -12.13 6.03
CA GLY A 187 4.47 -13.48 6.38
C GLY A 187 4.36 -14.49 5.23
N ASP A 188 3.46 -14.26 4.28
CA ASP A 188 3.21 -15.16 3.15
C ASP A 188 3.27 -14.38 1.83
N ILE A 189 4.37 -14.57 1.10
CA ILE A 189 4.59 -13.92 -0.18
C ILE A 189 3.57 -14.33 -1.23
N SER A 190 3.10 -15.57 -1.21
CA SER A 190 2.11 -16.06 -2.17
C SER A 190 0.78 -15.30 -2.08
N LYS A 191 0.51 -14.69 -0.93
CA LYS A 191 -0.69 -13.89 -0.66
C LYS A 191 -0.49 -12.39 -0.76
N SER A 192 0.75 -11.92 -0.88
CA SER A 192 1.07 -10.49 -0.83
C SER A 192 1.88 -9.98 -2.03
N ASN A 193 2.27 -10.87 -2.94
CA ASN A 193 3.03 -10.46 -4.12
C ASN A 193 2.12 -9.93 -5.23
N TRP A 194 2.48 -8.77 -5.77
CA TRP A 194 1.76 -8.14 -6.87
C TRP A 194 2.71 -7.81 -8.00
N GLU A 195 2.25 -8.07 -9.22
CA GLU A 195 2.93 -7.64 -10.43
C GLU A 195 2.05 -6.66 -11.19
N SER A 196 2.63 -5.58 -11.66
CA SER A 196 1.95 -4.63 -12.53
C SER A 196 2.87 -4.17 -13.65
N ALA A 197 2.31 -3.99 -14.83
CA ALA A 197 3.05 -3.48 -15.98
C ALA A 197 2.27 -2.35 -16.65
N THR A 198 2.98 -1.32 -17.07
CA THR A 198 2.45 -0.29 -17.94
C THR A 198 3.00 -0.50 -19.35
N VAL A 199 2.11 -0.71 -20.31
CA VAL A 199 2.46 -0.86 -21.72
C VAL A 199 2.13 0.43 -22.47
N THR A 200 3.14 1.08 -23.02
CA THR A 200 2.97 2.23 -23.90
C THR A 200 3.20 1.80 -25.35
N THR A 201 2.23 2.03 -26.21
CA THR A 201 2.31 1.64 -27.60
C THR A 201 1.68 2.66 -28.53
N SER A 202 2.22 2.79 -29.75
CA SER A 202 1.63 3.51 -30.88
C SER A 202 1.19 2.56 -32.00
N ASP A 203 1.30 1.24 -31.80
CA ASP A 203 0.92 0.24 -32.80
C ASP A 203 -0.61 0.06 -32.85
N GLU A 204 -1.20 0.41 -34.00
CA GLU A 204 -2.64 0.32 -34.23
C GLU A 204 -3.20 -1.11 -34.12
N LYS A 205 -2.38 -2.15 -34.35
CA LYS A 205 -2.81 -3.53 -34.16
C LYS A 205 -3.02 -3.85 -32.69
N ILE A 206 -2.10 -3.42 -31.84
CA ILE A 206 -2.21 -3.60 -30.38
C ILE A 206 -3.44 -2.84 -29.87
N ILE A 207 -3.62 -1.60 -30.30
CA ILE A 207 -4.81 -0.80 -29.96
C ILE A 207 -6.10 -1.51 -30.36
N SER A 208 -6.13 -2.10 -31.54
CA SER A 208 -7.28 -2.88 -32.03
C SER A 208 -7.55 -4.11 -31.17
N TYR A 209 -6.52 -4.81 -30.72
CA TYR A 209 -6.67 -5.95 -29.80
C TYR A 209 -7.20 -5.51 -28.43
N ILE A 210 -6.67 -4.45 -27.87
CA ILE A 210 -7.16 -3.90 -26.60
C ILE A 210 -8.66 -3.56 -26.74
N LYS A 211 -9.04 -2.85 -27.80
CA LYS A 211 -10.44 -2.52 -28.06
C LYS A 211 -11.34 -3.77 -28.21
N LYS A 212 -10.83 -4.83 -28.82
CA LYS A 212 -11.57 -6.10 -28.96
C LYS A 212 -11.78 -6.78 -27.60
N ILE A 213 -10.78 -6.77 -26.73
CA ILE A 213 -10.82 -7.40 -25.39
C ILE A 213 -11.69 -6.56 -24.45
N CYS A 214 -11.38 -5.28 -24.29
CA CYS A 214 -12.01 -4.40 -23.32
C CYS A 214 -13.35 -3.82 -23.78
N LYS A 215 -13.73 -4.02 -25.07
CA LYS A 215 -14.92 -3.41 -25.71
C LYS A 215 -14.93 -1.88 -25.66
N ARG A 216 -13.79 -1.25 -25.41
CA ARG A 216 -13.58 0.20 -25.33
C ARG A 216 -12.38 0.61 -26.16
N ASP A 217 -12.43 1.82 -26.70
CA ASP A 217 -11.31 2.38 -27.45
C ASP A 217 -10.34 3.08 -26.48
N PRO A 218 -9.09 2.60 -26.32
CA PRO A 218 -8.13 3.18 -25.38
C PRO A 218 -7.73 4.62 -25.73
N ARG A 219 -8.01 5.07 -26.97
CA ARG A 219 -7.75 6.46 -27.39
C ARG A 219 -8.78 7.46 -26.87
N THR A 220 -9.95 6.98 -26.47
CA THR A 220 -11.04 7.83 -25.96
C THR A 220 -11.17 7.83 -24.44
N GLY A 221 -10.34 7.06 -23.77
CA GLY A 221 -10.37 6.93 -22.32
C GLY A 221 -9.37 5.90 -21.84
N ARG A 222 -9.41 5.56 -20.57
CA ARG A 222 -8.59 4.50 -19.99
C ARG A 222 -9.29 3.17 -20.10
N VAL A 223 -8.48 2.16 -20.26
CA VAL A 223 -8.90 0.76 -20.21
C VAL A 223 -8.01 0.02 -19.22
N GLU A 224 -8.59 -0.88 -18.46
CA GLU A 224 -7.87 -1.82 -17.63
C GLU A 224 -8.10 -3.23 -18.14
N ILE A 225 -7.03 -4.01 -18.25
CA ILE A 225 -7.06 -5.39 -18.73
C ILE A 225 -7.05 -6.35 -17.56
N GLY A 226 -6.51 -5.93 -16.43
CA GLY A 226 -6.38 -6.67 -15.21
C GLY A 226 -4.95 -6.64 -14.67
N ARG A 227 -4.78 -7.19 -13.47
CA ARG A 227 -3.48 -7.41 -12.82
C ARG A 227 -3.38 -8.89 -12.48
N ALA A 228 -2.18 -9.43 -12.56
CA ALA A 228 -1.93 -10.78 -12.12
C ALA A 228 -1.47 -10.78 -10.67
N HIS A 229 -2.10 -11.63 -9.86
CA HIS A 229 -1.55 -12.10 -8.60
C HIS A 229 -0.70 -13.34 -8.91
N VAL A 230 0.54 -13.33 -8.51
CA VAL A 230 1.51 -14.41 -8.79
C VAL A 230 2.01 -15.02 -7.50
#